data_c635c4904972a7cdfd11ebd81075fb5b
#
_entry.id   c635c4904972a7cdfd11ebd81075fb5b
#
_cell.length_a   1.000
_cell.length_b   1.000
_cell.length_c   1.000
_cell.angle_alpha   90.00
_cell.angle_beta   90.00
_cell.angle_gamma   90.00
#
_symmetry.space_group_name_H-M   'P 1'
#
loop_
_entity.id
_entity.type
_entity.pdbx_description
1 polymer ?
#
loop_
_entity_poly.entity_id
_entity_poly.type
_entity_poly.pdbx_seq_one_letter_code
_entity_poly.pdbx_strand_id
1 'polypeptide(L)'
;EGQLIGSGLSRNNIILKLNHDLFRNLKLETNATYRTRTIDGAGTSGTNIVTALRFRPTNGLTSGASLDPDDDDENLDEDGNSLNQRYTPLEENKQNYRKREETAISLKAALVWDMFKGMQFRSEYGISTTDSNDDQFYGALSGTASAAGMNNMPSAKRTKTHKESYRLANTLTYRNLFRKIHNVNLMLGQEINHSQNNNTFMSARYFPVSITAEAALENFALGTPHQSTSYKAAPDRTASFFGRGLYDYKSLYYATFTFRADGSTKFAPG
;
A
#
# COMPACT_ATOMS: atom_id res chain seq x y z
N GLU A 1 9.17 -18.32 0.16
CA GLU A 1 9.69 -17.95 1.49
C GLU A 1 10.55 -16.70 1.34
N GLY A 2 10.46 -15.79 2.34
CA GLY A 2 11.30 -14.59 2.39
C GLY A 2 12.64 -14.85 3.09
N GLN A 3 13.48 -13.81 3.17
CA GLN A 3 14.78 -13.90 3.88
C GLN A 3 14.62 -14.09 5.40
N LEU A 4 13.46 -13.73 5.95
CA LEU A 4 13.14 -13.94 7.36
C LEU A 4 12.22 -15.17 7.49
N ILE A 5 12.51 -16.01 8.50
CA ILE A 5 11.72 -17.20 8.79
C ILE A 5 10.26 -16.81 9.06
N GLY A 6 9.32 -17.52 8.43
CA GLY A 6 7.89 -17.25 8.55
C GLY A 6 7.39 -16.06 7.73
N SER A 7 8.24 -15.43 6.90
CA SER A 7 7.81 -14.40 5.95
C SER A 7 7.59 -14.96 4.57
N GLY A 8 6.54 -14.51 3.89
CA GLY A 8 6.19 -14.96 2.55
C GLY A 8 5.41 -13.91 1.78
N LEU A 9 5.52 -13.96 0.46
CA LEU A 9 4.72 -13.17 -0.46
C LEU A 9 4.19 -14.09 -1.57
N SER A 10 2.87 -14.16 -1.67
CA SER A 10 2.18 -14.77 -2.81
C SER A 10 1.42 -13.70 -3.58
N ARG A 11 1.53 -13.71 -4.90
CA ARG A 11 0.85 -12.75 -5.75
C ARG A 11 0.39 -13.41 -7.04
N ASN A 12 -0.89 -13.24 -7.36
CA ASN A 12 -1.47 -13.64 -8.64
C ASN A 12 -1.98 -12.41 -9.37
N ASN A 13 -1.70 -12.33 -10.66
CA ASN A 13 -2.21 -11.26 -11.53
C ASN A 13 -2.85 -11.89 -12.77
N ILE A 14 -4.05 -11.45 -13.07
CA ILE A 14 -4.73 -11.74 -14.33
C ILE A 14 -4.91 -10.41 -15.05
N ILE A 15 -4.42 -10.31 -16.27
CA ILE A 15 -4.51 -9.09 -17.08
C ILE A 15 -5.18 -9.46 -18.39
N LEU A 16 -6.29 -8.79 -18.68
CA LEU A 16 -7.02 -8.90 -19.93
C LEU A 16 -6.93 -7.57 -20.67
N LYS A 17 -6.44 -7.61 -21.91
CA LYS A 17 -6.37 -6.45 -22.78
C LYS A 17 -7.13 -6.73 -24.06
N LEU A 18 -8.01 -5.81 -24.44
CA LEU A 18 -8.76 -5.86 -25.68
C LEU A 18 -8.61 -4.52 -26.40
N ASN A 19 -8.19 -4.56 -27.65
CA ASN A 19 -8.20 -3.45 -28.57
C ASN A 19 -9.13 -3.83 -29.71
N HIS A 20 -10.15 -3.01 -29.91
CA HIS A 20 -11.20 -3.26 -30.91
C HIS A 20 -11.45 -2.02 -31.75
N ASP A 21 -11.36 -2.17 -33.07
CA ASP A 21 -11.69 -1.11 -34.01
C ASP A 21 -13.21 -1.11 -34.19
N LEU A 22 -13.90 -0.15 -33.57
CA LEU A 22 -15.35 0.02 -33.69
C LEU A 22 -15.73 0.55 -35.08
N PHE A 23 -14.95 1.50 -35.58
CA PHE A 23 -15.06 2.12 -36.89
C PHE A 23 -13.66 2.39 -37.45
N ARG A 24 -13.58 2.80 -38.72
CA ARG A 24 -12.31 3.13 -39.39
C ARG A 24 -11.44 4.15 -38.61
N ASN A 25 -12.10 5.03 -37.86
CA ASN A 25 -11.48 6.14 -37.14
C ASN A 25 -11.77 6.15 -35.64
N LEU A 26 -12.38 5.07 -35.11
CA LEU A 26 -12.71 4.95 -33.69
C LEU A 26 -12.29 3.58 -33.16
N LYS A 27 -11.45 3.61 -32.14
CA LYS A 27 -10.93 2.43 -31.44
C LYS A 27 -11.36 2.43 -29.99
N LEU A 28 -11.69 1.25 -29.48
CA LEU A 28 -11.88 0.97 -28.05
C LEU A 28 -10.68 0.17 -27.55
N GLU A 29 -10.02 0.70 -26.55
CA GLU A 29 -8.96 0.01 -25.83
C GLU A 29 -9.45 -0.28 -24.42
N THR A 30 -9.40 -1.54 -23.99
CA THR A 30 -9.77 -1.92 -22.62
C THR A 30 -8.65 -2.72 -21.95
N ASN A 31 -8.51 -2.50 -20.66
CA ASN A 31 -7.56 -3.22 -19.84
C ASN A 31 -8.23 -3.52 -18.49
N ALA A 32 -8.43 -4.80 -18.20
CA ALA A 32 -8.91 -5.28 -16.92
C ALA A 32 -7.78 -6.03 -16.21
N THR A 33 -7.57 -5.70 -14.94
CA THR A 33 -6.57 -6.35 -14.10
C THR A 33 -7.25 -6.83 -12.82
N TYR A 34 -7.07 -8.10 -12.51
CA TYR A 34 -7.40 -8.71 -11.23
C TYR A 34 -6.12 -9.15 -10.55
N ARG A 35 -5.92 -8.73 -9.32
CA ARG A 35 -4.73 -9.05 -8.54
C ARG A 35 -5.13 -9.51 -7.15
N THR A 36 -4.55 -10.63 -6.72
CA THR A 36 -4.55 -11.04 -5.32
C THR A 36 -3.12 -11.05 -4.80
N ARG A 37 -2.97 -10.67 -3.55
CA ARG A 37 -1.69 -10.68 -2.85
C ARG A 37 -1.88 -11.10 -1.42
N THR A 38 -1.09 -12.07 -0.97
CA THR A 38 -1.00 -12.47 0.43
C THR A 38 0.43 -12.21 0.91
N ILE A 39 0.55 -11.54 2.02
CA ILE A 39 1.82 -11.28 2.70
C ILE A 39 1.72 -11.95 4.06
N ASP A 40 2.57 -12.92 4.31
CA ASP A 40 2.70 -13.61 5.58
C ASP A 40 3.93 -13.10 6.33
N GLY A 41 3.85 -13.07 7.65
CA GLY A 41 4.97 -12.79 8.53
C GLY A 41 4.90 -11.47 9.26
N ALA A 42 5.08 -11.57 10.56
CA ALA A 42 5.21 -10.46 11.49
C ALA A 42 6.58 -9.77 11.41
N GLY A 43 7.58 -10.49 10.90
CA GLY A 43 8.99 -10.14 10.98
C GLY A 43 9.52 -9.14 9.95
N THR A 44 8.68 -8.61 9.06
CA THR A 44 9.16 -7.71 7.97
C THR A 44 9.27 -6.24 8.37
N SER A 45 9.01 -5.88 9.63
CA SER A 45 9.23 -4.51 10.11
C SER A 45 10.73 -4.26 10.30
N GLY A 46 11.21 -3.05 9.99
CA GLY A 46 12.60 -2.65 10.22
C GLY A 46 13.03 -2.83 11.68
N THR A 47 12.11 -2.67 12.62
CA THR A 47 12.33 -2.88 14.06
C THR A 47 12.74 -4.31 14.36
N ASN A 48 12.08 -5.32 13.78
CA ASN A 48 12.42 -6.73 14.04
C ASN A 48 13.79 -7.10 13.49
N ILE A 49 14.19 -6.53 12.35
CA ILE A 49 15.53 -6.73 11.79
C ILE A 49 16.59 -6.10 12.70
N VAL A 50 16.37 -4.88 13.17
CA VAL A 50 17.28 -4.20 14.08
C VAL A 50 17.41 -4.97 15.39
N THR A 51 16.30 -5.45 15.96
CA THR A 51 16.29 -6.28 17.17
C THR A 51 17.09 -7.57 16.95
N ALA A 52 16.90 -8.25 15.82
CA ALA A 52 17.65 -9.46 15.50
C ALA A 52 19.16 -9.21 15.34
N LEU A 53 19.55 -8.07 14.76
CA LEU A 53 20.97 -7.71 14.59
C LEU A 53 21.64 -7.26 15.91
N ARG A 54 20.88 -6.66 16.83
CA ARG A 54 21.35 -6.22 18.15
C ARG A 54 21.34 -7.34 19.19
N PHE A 55 20.64 -8.45 18.91
CA PHE A 55 20.55 -9.56 19.85
C PHE A 55 21.92 -10.19 20.09
N ARG A 56 22.32 -10.28 21.37
CA ARG A 56 23.60 -10.88 21.74
C ARG A 56 23.49 -12.42 21.70
N PRO A 57 24.41 -13.15 21.03
CA PRO A 57 24.34 -14.61 20.94
C PRO A 57 24.34 -15.31 22.29
N THR A 58 24.92 -14.68 23.32
CA THR A 58 25.04 -15.21 24.68
C THR A 58 23.77 -15.09 25.51
N ASN A 59 22.85 -14.21 25.17
CA ASN A 59 21.63 -14.00 25.95
C ASN A 59 20.63 -15.18 25.84
N GLY A 60 20.74 -16.02 24.82
CA GLY A 60 19.88 -17.19 24.63
C GLY A 60 20.31 -18.44 25.40
N LEU A 61 21.48 -18.44 26.06
CA LEU A 61 22.01 -19.58 26.80
C LEU A 61 21.64 -19.58 28.28
N THR A 62 21.11 -18.49 28.80
CA THR A 62 20.69 -18.35 30.20
C THR A 62 19.17 -18.36 30.34
N SER A 63 18.53 -19.42 29.84
CA SER A 63 17.16 -19.74 30.25
C SER A 63 17.17 -20.20 31.71
N GLY A 64 16.97 -19.32 32.64
CA GLY A 64 16.94 -19.64 34.08
C GLY A 64 17.94 -18.89 34.94
N ALA A 65 18.73 -18.00 34.40
CA ALA A 65 19.45 -17.05 35.24
C ALA A 65 18.38 -16.19 35.95
N SER A 66 18.24 -16.41 37.24
CA SER A 66 17.64 -15.49 38.17
C SER A 66 18.24 -14.11 37.84
N LEU A 67 17.39 -13.20 37.37
CA LEU A 67 17.79 -11.81 37.31
C LEU A 67 18.08 -11.43 38.76
N ASP A 68 19.34 -11.24 39.08
CA ASP A 68 19.71 -10.64 40.34
C ASP A 68 19.07 -9.25 40.37
N PRO A 69 18.21 -8.92 41.36
CA PRO A 69 17.55 -7.62 41.40
C PRO A 69 18.54 -6.44 41.47
N ASP A 70 19.79 -6.70 41.81
CA ASP A 70 20.84 -5.71 41.94
C ASP A 70 21.65 -5.46 40.63
N ASP A 71 21.34 -6.19 39.55
CA ASP A 71 22.05 -6.11 38.26
C ASP A 71 21.34 -5.23 37.22
N ASP A 72 20.35 -4.42 37.65
CA ASP A 72 19.49 -3.67 36.75
C ASP A 72 20.19 -2.53 35.98
N ASP A 73 21.32 -2.04 36.47
CA ASP A 73 22.01 -0.86 35.89
C ASP A 73 22.97 -1.18 34.73
N GLU A 74 23.47 -2.42 34.63
CA GLU A 74 24.45 -2.81 33.59
C GLU A 74 23.83 -3.31 32.27
N ASN A 75 22.52 -3.47 32.23
CA ASN A 75 21.80 -4.11 31.09
C ASN A 75 20.98 -3.14 30.22
N LEU A 76 21.24 -1.86 30.34
CA LEU A 76 20.65 -0.85 29.48
C LEU A 76 21.63 -0.44 28.38
N ASP A 77 21.12 -0.19 27.15
CA ASP A 77 21.89 0.47 26.12
C ASP A 77 22.02 1.99 26.41
N GLU A 78 22.81 2.70 25.61
CA GLU A 78 23.01 4.17 25.74
C GLU A 78 21.70 4.96 25.64
N ASP A 79 20.64 4.35 25.09
CA ASP A 79 19.29 4.92 24.96
C ASP A 79 18.34 4.49 26.10
N GLY A 80 18.82 3.75 27.10
CA GLY A 80 18.04 3.29 28.26
C GLY A 80 17.12 2.09 27.99
N ASN A 81 17.36 1.34 26.91
CA ASN A 81 16.59 0.14 26.61
C ASN A 81 17.23 -1.09 27.25
N SER A 82 16.42 -2.00 27.83
CA SER A 82 16.91 -3.24 28.40
C SER A 82 17.60 -4.11 27.36
N LEU A 83 18.86 -4.42 27.59
CA LEU A 83 19.65 -5.35 26.77
C LEU A 83 19.28 -6.82 27.02
N ASN A 84 18.57 -7.10 28.10
CA ASN A 84 18.04 -8.42 28.43
C ASN A 84 16.69 -8.64 27.79
N GLN A 85 16.65 -8.94 26.50
CA GLN A 85 15.45 -9.49 25.90
C GLN A 85 15.18 -10.88 26.49
N ARG A 86 14.00 -11.05 27.13
CA ARG A 86 13.58 -12.32 27.74
C ARG A 86 13.48 -13.48 26.75
N TYR A 87 13.34 -13.15 25.45
CA TYR A 87 13.12 -14.12 24.38
C TYR A 87 14.02 -13.82 23.19
N THR A 88 14.46 -14.89 22.53
CA THR A 88 15.22 -14.72 21.29
C THR A 88 14.32 -14.11 20.20
N PRO A 89 14.88 -13.37 19.24
CA PRO A 89 14.10 -12.84 18.10
C PRO A 89 13.35 -13.93 17.32
N LEU A 90 13.87 -15.17 17.34
CA LEU A 90 13.21 -16.31 16.72
C LEU A 90 11.96 -16.76 17.52
N GLU A 91 12.05 -16.80 18.84
CA GLU A 91 10.92 -17.13 19.72
C GLU A 91 9.86 -16.04 19.64
N GLU A 92 10.25 -14.78 19.68
CA GLU A 92 9.34 -13.67 19.51
C GLU A 92 8.62 -13.73 18.14
N ASN A 93 9.35 -14.02 17.07
CA ASN A 93 8.76 -14.15 15.74
C ASN A 93 7.75 -15.30 15.64
N LYS A 94 7.95 -16.40 16.37
CA LYS A 94 6.98 -17.51 16.46
C LYS A 94 5.71 -17.14 17.23
N GLN A 95 5.80 -16.19 18.15
CA GLN A 95 4.67 -15.69 18.93
C GLN A 95 3.84 -14.63 18.19
N ASN A 96 4.43 -14.03 17.16
CA ASN A 96 3.81 -12.98 16.38
C ASN A 96 3.24 -13.58 15.09
N TYR A 97 1.97 -13.37 14.88
CA TYR A 97 1.29 -13.70 13.62
C TYR A 97 0.88 -12.44 12.89
N ARG A 98 1.12 -12.40 11.61
CA ARG A 98 0.56 -11.39 10.71
C ARG A 98 0.27 -12.00 9.36
N LYS A 99 -0.95 -11.77 8.87
CA LYS A 99 -1.36 -12.08 7.52
C LYS A 99 -2.08 -10.89 6.92
N ARG A 100 -1.58 -10.45 5.78
CA ARG A 100 -2.24 -9.38 5.03
C ARG A 100 -2.69 -9.92 3.69
N GLU A 101 -3.98 -9.88 3.45
CA GLU A 101 -4.61 -10.26 2.20
C GLU A 101 -5.09 -9.02 1.48
N GLU A 102 -4.83 -8.93 0.18
CA GLU A 102 -5.22 -7.81 -0.66
C GLU A 102 -5.81 -8.32 -1.96
N THR A 103 -6.98 -7.81 -2.32
CA THR A 103 -7.61 -8.04 -3.61
C THR A 103 -7.81 -6.70 -4.30
N ALA A 104 -7.30 -6.58 -5.53
CA ALA A 104 -7.44 -5.37 -6.31
C ALA A 104 -8.03 -5.67 -7.69
N ILE A 105 -9.04 -4.90 -8.07
CA ILE A 105 -9.66 -4.93 -9.38
C ILE A 105 -9.45 -3.56 -10.03
N SER A 106 -8.97 -3.53 -11.26
CA SER A 106 -8.81 -2.30 -12.03
C SER A 106 -9.34 -2.51 -13.44
N LEU A 107 -10.21 -1.61 -13.86
CA LEU A 107 -10.75 -1.57 -15.21
C LEU A 107 -10.41 -0.21 -15.83
N LYS A 108 -9.85 -0.22 -17.03
CA LYS A 108 -9.60 0.97 -17.83
C LYS A 108 -10.21 0.79 -19.21
N ALA A 109 -10.92 1.79 -19.68
CA ALA A 109 -11.44 1.84 -21.04
C ALA A 109 -11.07 3.18 -21.67
N ALA A 110 -10.58 3.17 -22.90
CA ALA A 110 -10.27 4.36 -23.65
C ALA A 110 -10.91 4.30 -25.03
N LEU A 111 -11.58 5.39 -25.41
CA LEU A 111 -12.02 5.66 -26.76
C LEU A 111 -10.98 6.54 -27.44
N VAL A 112 -10.45 6.07 -28.55
CA VAL A 112 -9.47 6.79 -29.38
C VAL A 112 -10.13 7.10 -30.70
N TRP A 113 -10.34 8.37 -30.96
CA TRP A 113 -11.03 8.88 -32.15
C TRP A 113 -10.09 9.72 -33.02
N ASP A 114 -9.75 9.21 -34.18
CA ASP A 114 -9.05 9.95 -35.22
C ASP A 114 -10.06 10.82 -35.94
N MET A 115 -10.21 12.09 -35.52
CA MET A 115 -11.25 13.02 -35.98
C MET A 115 -11.04 13.44 -37.45
N PHE A 116 -9.82 13.86 -37.76
CA PHE A 116 -9.35 14.16 -39.09
C PHE A 116 -7.84 14.09 -39.17
N LYS A 117 -7.25 14.28 -40.35
CA LYS A 117 -5.83 14.11 -40.57
C LYS A 117 -4.98 14.90 -39.56
N GLY A 118 -4.24 14.16 -38.76
CA GLY A 118 -3.33 14.72 -37.74
C GLY A 118 -4.00 15.04 -36.38
N MET A 119 -5.34 14.93 -36.27
CA MET A 119 -6.04 15.24 -35.03
C MET A 119 -6.68 14.00 -34.40
N GLN A 120 -6.33 13.74 -33.16
CA GLN A 120 -6.82 12.59 -32.39
C GLN A 120 -7.36 13.05 -31.05
N PHE A 121 -8.55 12.59 -30.70
CA PHE A 121 -9.15 12.73 -29.38
C PHE A 121 -9.10 11.38 -28.66
N ARG A 122 -8.64 11.37 -27.40
CA ARG A 122 -8.63 10.19 -26.53
C ARG A 122 -9.38 10.53 -25.23
N SER A 123 -10.39 9.74 -24.93
CA SER A 123 -11.10 9.79 -23.64
C SER A 123 -10.85 8.46 -22.92
N GLU A 124 -10.23 8.52 -21.75
CA GLU A 124 -9.91 7.36 -20.94
C GLU A 124 -10.63 7.44 -19.59
N TYR A 125 -11.36 6.39 -19.25
CA TYR A 125 -11.96 6.21 -17.95
C TYR A 125 -11.34 4.99 -17.26
N GLY A 126 -10.96 5.16 -16.01
CA GLY A 126 -10.41 4.11 -15.18
C GLY A 126 -11.11 4.05 -13.82
N ILE A 127 -11.44 2.85 -13.37
CA ILE A 127 -11.91 2.56 -12.02
C ILE A 127 -11.03 1.50 -11.39
N SER A 128 -10.73 1.66 -10.11
CA SER A 128 -9.97 0.67 -9.35
C SER A 128 -10.51 0.57 -7.94
N THR A 129 -10.68 -0.65 -7.48
CA THR A 129 -11.00 -0.99 -6.09
C THR A 129 -9.90 -1.85 -5.50
N THR A 130 -9.60 -1.64 -4.24
CA THR A 130 -8.65 -2.45 -3.49
C THR A 130 -9.21 -2.71 -2.10
N ASP A 131 -9.38 -3.98 -1.79
CA ASP A 131 -9.75 -4.48 -0.48
C ASP A 131 -8.53 -5.11 0.18
N SER A 132 -8.25 -4.74 1.42
CA SER A 132 -7.13 -5.26 2.20
C SER A 132 -7.60 -5.62 3.60
N ASN A 133 -7.24 -6.81 4.05
CA ASN A 133 -7.41 -7.28 5.43
C ASN A 133 -6.02 -7.56 6.02
N ASP A 134 -5.66 -6.88 7.10
CA ASP A 134 -4.39 -7.03 7.81
C ASP A 134 -4.70 -7.55 9.22
N ASP A 135 -4.48 -8.83 9.42
CA ASP A 135 -4.67 -9.56 10.68
C ASP A 135 -3.34 -9.70 11.40
N GLN A 136 -3.33 -9.30 12.67
CA GLN A 136 -2.14 -9.34 13.51
C GLN A 136 -2.51 -9.91 14.87
N PHE A 137 -1.66 -10.82 15.35
CA PHE A 137 -1.75 -11.39 16.69
C PHE A 137 -0.36 -11.35 17.35
N TYR A 138 -0.35 -11.09 18.62
CA TYR A 138 0.85 -11.05 19.45
C TYR A 138 0.63 -11.98 20.63
N GLY A 139 1.42 -13.02 20.70
CA GLY A 139 1.35 -14.02 21.78
C GLY A 139 1.91 -13.50 23.11
N ALA A 140 1.73 -14.27 24.16
CA ALA A 140 2.12 -13.89 25.51
C ALA A 140 3.63 -13.64 25.69
N LEU A 141 4.45 -14.29 24.88
CA LEU A 141 5.92 -14.15 24.90
C LEU A 141 6.42 -13.12 23.86
N SER A 142 5.59 -12.22 23.40
CA SER A 142 5.97 -11.16 22.47
C SER A 142 6.35 -9.87 23.20
N GLY A 143 7.22 -9.06 22.58
CA GLY A 143 7.53 -7.73 23.09
C GLY A 143 6.31 -6.84 23.26
N THR A 144 5.26 -7.04 22.45
CA THR A 144 3.98 -6.33 22.60
C THR A 144 3.26 -6.74 23.89
N ALA A 145 3.27 -8.02 24.26
CA ALA A 145 2.63 -8.51 25.49
C ALA A 145 3.40 -8.07 26.74
N SER A 146 4.72 -7.87 26.64
CA SER A 146 5.56 -7.36 27.71
C SER A 146 5.44 -5.85 27.94
N ALA A 147 4.79 -5.11 27.04
CA ALA A 147 4.62 -3.68 27.19
C ALA A 147 3.76 -3.33 28.41
N ALA A 148 3.98 -2.14 28.97
CA ALA A 148 3.26 -1.65 30.13
C ALA A 148 1.74 -1.72 29.93
N GLY A 149 1.04 -2.30 30.89
CA GLY A 149 -0.41 -2.47 30.86
C GLY A 149 -0.92 -3.65 30.02
N MET A 150 -0.05 -4.49 29.48
CA MET A 150 -0.45 -5.71 28.75
C MET A 150 -0.40 -6.98 29.59
N ASN A 151 0.23 -6.97 30.78
CA ASN A 151 0.31 -8.06 31.75
C ASN A 151 0.80 -9.39 31.15
N ASN A 152 1.69 -9.36 30.15
CA ASN A 152 2.15 -10.52 29.40
C ASN A 152 1.00 -11.35 28.78
N MET A 153 -0.11 -10.71 28.43
CA MET A 153 -1.26 -11.38 27.82
C MET A 153 -1.35 -11.12 26.32
N PRO A 154 -1.84 -12.09 25.54
CA PRO A 154 -1.96 -11.95 24.09
C PRO A 154 -2.93 -10.84 23.68
N SER A 155 -2.68 -10.30 22.48
CA SER A 155 -3.55 -9.32 21.85
C SER A 155 -3.72 -9.60 20.36
N ALA A 156 -4.87 -9.21 19.83
CA ALA A 156 -5.18 -9.32 18.40
C ALA A 156 -5.71 -7.99 17.85
N LYS A 157 -5.41 -7.73 16.60
CA LYS A 157 -5.95 -6.59 15.87
C LYS A 157 -6.20 -6.94 14.41
N ARG A 158 -7.25 -6.34 13.85
CA ARG A 158 -7.64 -6.46 12.45
C ARG A 158 -7.88 -5.09 11.87
N THR A 159 -7.25 -4.83 10.73
CA THR A 159 -7.48 -3.62 9.94
C THR A 159 -8.04 -4.01 8.58
N LYS A 160 -9.26 -3.57 8.29
CA LYS A 160 -9.84 -3.69 6.95
C LYS A 160 -9.79 -2.33 6.27
N THR A 161 -9.28 -2.31 5.06
CA THR A 161 -9.19 -1.11 4.24
C THR A 161 -9.87 -1.38 2.91
N HIS A 162 -10.86 -0.54 2.59
CA HIS A 162 -11.47 -0.50 1.26
C HIS A 162 -11.09 0.81 0.60
N LYS A 163 -10.41 0.74 -0.54
CA LYS A 163 -10.03 1.90 -1.33
C LYS A 163 -10.68 1.82 -2.69
N GLU A 164 -11.36 2.90 -3.06
CA GLU A 164 -11.91 3.10 -4.40
C GLU A 164 -11.28 4.32 -5.06
N SER A 165 -11.07 4.25 -6.35
CA SER A 165 -10.59 5.38 -7.14
C SER A 165 -11.13 5.32 -8.56
N TYR A 166 -11.40 6.49 -9.13
CA TYR A 166 -11.68 6.63 -10.55
C TYR A 166 -10.91 7.81 -11.13
N ARG A 167 -10.62 7.67 -12.41
CA ARG A 167 -9.89 8.65 -13.22
C ARG A 167 -10.61 8.83 -14.55
N LEU A 168 -10.83 10.07 -14.92
CA LEU A 168 -11.26 10.45 -16.26
C LEU A 168 -10.19 11.35 -16.86
N ALA A 169 -9.66 10.99 -18.02
CA ALA A 169 -8.68 11.79 -18.73
C ALA A 169 -9.10 11.98 -20.19
N ASN A 170 -9.16 13.22 -20.62
CA ASN A 170 -9.45 13.60 -21.99
C ASN A 170 -8.21 14.28 -22.58
N THR A 171 -7.77 13.85 -23.75
CA THR A 171 -6.63 14.45 -24.44
C THR A 171 -6.96 14.68 -25.91
N LEU A 172 -6.62 15.87 -26.39
CA LEU A 172 -6.71 16.25 -27.78
C LEU A 172 -5.29 16.47 -28.31
N THR A 173 -4.90 15.72 -29.32
CA THR A 173 -3.56 15.77 -29.90
C THR A 173 -3.66 16.16 -31.36
N TYR A 174 -2.86 17.14 -31.78
CA TYR A 174 -2.70 17.51 -33.15
C TYR A 174 -1.26 17.35 -33.59
N ARG A 175 -1.03 16.61 -34.69
CA ARG A 175 0.28 16.38 -35.29
C ARG A 175 0.25 16.67 -36.77
N ASN A 176 1.14 17.53 -37.22
CA ASN A 176 1.26 17.81 -38.64
C ASN A 176 2.68 18.21 -39.03
N LEU A 177 3.03 17.87 -40.27
CA LEU A 177 4.28 18.24 -40.89
C LEU A 177 4.02 19.25 -42.00
N PHE A 178 4.25 20.52 -41.72
CA PHE A 178 4.02 21.61 -42.70
C PHE A 178 5.27 21.79 -43.59
N ARG A 179 5.04 21.89 -44.86
CA ARG A 179 6.09 22.12 -45.88
C ARG A 179 7.28 21.14 -45.79
N LYS A 180 7.07 19.94 -45.20
CA LYS A 180 8.10 18.91 -44.93
C LYS A 180 9.26 19.36 -44.08
N ILE A 181 9.21 20.52 -43.44
CA ILE A 181 10.31 21.10 -42.65
C ILE A 181 9.84 21.57 -41.25
N HIS A 182 8.55 21.77 -41.00
CA HIS A 182 8.02 22.17 -39.71
C HIS A 182 7.18 21.03 -39.13
N ASN A 183 7.68 20.35 -38.19
CA ASN A 183 6.95 19.30 -37.48
C ASN A 183 6.36 19.89 -36.19
N VAL A 184 5.04 19.85 -36.09
CA VAL A 184 4.28 20.40 -34.96
C VAL A 184 3.51 19.27 -34.29
N ASN A 185 3.65 19.15 -32.96
CA ASN A 185 2.83 18.24 -32.15
C ASN A 185 2.31 19.01 -30.94
N LEU A 186 1.00 19.21 -30.92
CA LEU A 186 0.29 19.92 -29.84
C LEU A 186 -0.59 18.92 -29.11
N MET A 187 -0.62 19.00 -27.78
CA MET A 187 -1.51 18.22 -26.94
C MET A 187 -2.13 19.12 -25.88
N LEU A 188 -3.43 19.01 -25.73
CA LEU A 188 -4.19 19.59 -24.63
C LEU A 188 -4.89 18.47 -23.89
N GLY A 189 -4.92 18.56 -22.57
CA GLY A 189 -5.53 17.55 -21.76
C GLY A 189 -6.21 18.08 -20.51
N GLN A 190 -7.20 17.32 -20.09
CA GLN A 190 -7.93 17.47 -18.83
C GLN A 190 -7.91 16.12 -18.12
N GLU A 191 -7.72 16.15 -16.79
CA GLU A 191 -7.76 14.96 -15.97
C GLU A 191 -8.52 15.23 -14.66
N ILE A 192 -9.39 14.30 -14.30
CA ILE A 192 -10.11 14.32 -13.02
C ILE A 192 -9.79 12.99 -12.33
N ASN A 193 -9.30 13.08 -11.10
CA ASN A 193 -9.07 11.92 -10.24
C ASN A 193 -9.92 12.04 -8.98
N HIS A 194 -10.41 10.91 -8.54
CA HIS A 194 -11.09 10.74 -7.25
C HIS A 194 -10.53 9.52 -6.56
N SER A 195 -10.23 9.63 -5.29
CA SER A 195 -9.83 8.50 -4.44
C SER A 195 -10.45 8.63 -3.07
N GLN A 196 -11.02 7.55 -2.57
CA GLN A 196 -11.60 7.48 -1.23
C GLN A 196 -11.14 6.22 -0.52
N ASN A 197 -10.94 6.33 0.80
CA ASN A 197 -10.43 5.28 1.65
C ASN A 197 -11.34 5.09 2.85
N ASN A 198 -11.77 3.85 3.09
CA ASN A 198 -12.55 3.46 4.25
C ASN A 198 -11.72 2.49 5.07
N ASN A 199 -11.52 2.79 6.34
CA ASN A 199 -10.77 1.94 7.26
C ASN A 199 -11.67 1.50 8.40
N THR A 200 -11.64 0.21 8.71
CA THR A 200 -12.21 -0.36 9.91
C THR A 200 -11.12 -1.03 10.69
N PHE A 201 -10.96 -0.63 11.92
CA PHE A 201 -9.98 -1.18 12.85
C PHE A 201 -10.69 -1.75 14.06
N MET A 202 -10.27 -2.95 14.48
CA MET A 202 -10.70 -3.55 15.73
C MET A 202 -9.50 -4.20 16.42
N SER A 203 -9.50 -4.14 17.75
CA SER A 203 -8.51 -4.81 18.58
C SER A 203 -9.11 -5.30 19.87
N ALA A 204 -8.58 -6.41 20.37
CA ALA A 204 -8.84 -6.93 21.69
C ALA A 204 -7.54 -7.32 22.38
N ARG A 205 -7.55 -7.28 23.69
CA ARG A 205 -6.41 -7.58 24.59
C ARG A 205 -6.79 -8.63 25.62
N TYR A 206 -5.82 -9.10 26.35
CA TYR A 206 -6.02 -10.00 27.47
C TYR A 206 -6.74 -11.30 27.09
N PHE A 207 -6.32 -11.87 25.94
CA PHE A 207 -6.74 -13.23 25.60
C PHE A 207 -6.10 -14.25 26.55
N PRO A 208 -6.69 -15.44 26.72
CA PRO A 208 -6.04 -16.52 27.45
C PRO A 208 -4.65 -16.81 26.90
N VAL A 209 -3.67 -17.07 27.77
CA VAL A 209 -2.26 -17.25 27.38
C VAL A 209 -2.05 -18.40 26.38
N SER A 210 -2.90 -19.43 26.46
CA SER A 210 -2.86 -20.61 25.59
C SER A 210 -3.59 -20.45 24.26
N ILE A 211 -4.16 -19.26 23.96
CA ILE A 211 -4.92 -19.07 22.74
C ILE A 211 -4.02 -19.08 21.50
N THR A 212 -4.50 -19.65 20.41
CA THR A 212 -3.83 -19.58 19.12
C THR A 212 -4.18 -18.27 18.39
N ALA A 213 -3.30 -17.83 17.49
CA ALA A 213 -3.56 -16.66 16.66
C ALA A 213 -4.87 -16.80 15.88
N GLU A 214 -5.13 -17.99 15.33
CA GLU A 214 -6.32 -18.29 14.55
C GLU A 214 -7.61 -18.12 15.38
N ALA A 215 -7.66 -18.77 16.56
CA ALA A 215 -8.81 -18.68 17.44
C ALA A 215 -9.08 -17.24 17.93
N ALA A 216 -8.02 -16.46 18.23
CA ALA A 216 -8.15 -15.08 18.65
C ALA A 216 -8.66 -14.17 17.51
N LEU A 217 -8.20 -14.39 16.27
CA LEU A 217 -8.63 -13.63 15.10
C LEU A 217 -10.01 -14.01 14.60
N GLU A 218 -10.44 -15.26 14.80
CA GLU A 218 -11.81 -15.68 14.51
C GLU A 218 -12.82 -15.16 15.52
N ASN A 219 -12.45 -15.04 16.79
CA ASN A 219 -13.35 -14.60 17.83
C ASN A 219 -12.71 -13.60 18.80
N PHE A 220 -12.83 -12.32 18.48
CA PHE A 220 -12.35 -11.21 19.32
C PHE A 220 -13.04 -11.14 20.70
N ALA A 221 -14.21 -11.78 20.87
CA ALA A 221 -14.93 -11.81 22.15
C ALA A 221 -14.25 -12.71 23.21
N LEU A 222 -13.30 -13.56 22.81
CA LEU A 222 -12.49 -14.36 23.76
C LEU A 222 -11.47 -13.50 24.51
N GLY A 223 -11.18 -12.31 24.03
CA GLY A 223 -10.40 -11.30 24.72
C GLY A 223 -11.26 -10.15 25.23
N THR A 224 -10.64 -9.17 25.84
CA THR A 224 -11.32 -7.90 26.22
C THR A 224 -11.26 -6.94 25.05
N PRO A 225 -12.41 -6.48 24.51
CA PRO A 225 -12.43 -5.46 23.47
C PRO A 225 -11.68 -4.20 23.92
N HIS A 226 -10.79 -3.71 23.08
CA HIS A 226 -9.98 -2.54 23.43
C HIS A 226 -10.30 -1.33 22.56
N GLN A 227 -10.32 -1.49 21.24
CA GLN A 227 -10.62 -0.42 20.31
C GLN A 227 -11.42 -0.96 19.11
N SER A 228 -12.47 -0.23 18.75
CA SER A 228 -13.21 -0.44 17.51
C SER A 228 -13.48 0.91 16.89
N THR A 229 -12.96 1.14 15.68
CA THR A 229 -13.16 2.38 14.95
C THR A 229 -13.48 2.08 13.50
N SER A 230 -14.41 2.86 12.94
CA SER A 230 -14.69 2.88 11.52
C SER A 230 -14.57 4.31 11.03
N TYR A 231 -13.78 4.51 10.01
CA TYR A 231 -13.44 5.83 9.50
C TYR A 231 -13.50 5.85 7.98
N LYS A 232 -14.31 6.75 7.46
CA LYS A 232 -14.38 7.06 6.03
C LYS A 232 -13.63 8.36 5.78
N ALA A 233 -12.50 8.28 5.09
CA ALA A 233 -11.72 9.46 4.73
C ALA A 233 -12.53 10.39 3.82
N ALA A 234 -12.32 11.69 3.96
CA ALA A 234 -12.79 12.64 2.97
C ALA A 234 -12.18 12.28 1.60
N PRO A 235 -12.95 12.36 0.51
CA PRO A 235 -12.43 12.00 -0.80
C PRO A 235 -11.35 12.99 -1.25
N ASP A 236 -10.25 12.44 -1.73
CA ASP A 236 -9.24 13.20 -2.45
C ASP A 236 -9.71 13.40 -3.89
N ARG A 237 -9.91 14.65 -4.30
CA ARG A 237 -10.30 15.01 -5.67
C ARG A 237 -9.24 15.91 -6.25
N THR A 238 -8.82 15.63 -7.48
CA THR A 238 -7.95 16.50 -8.23
C THR A 238 -8.53 16.75 -9.61
N ALA A 239 -8.44 17.97 -10.09
CA ALA A 239 -8.76 18.36 -11.44
C ALA A 239 -7.53 19.06 -12.05
N SER A 240 -7.11 18.62 -13.22
CA SER A 240 -5.88 19.08 -13.85
C SER A 240 -6.16 19.46 -15.30
N PHE A 241 -5.57 20.57 -15.74
CA PHE A 241 -5.48 20.96 -17.13
C PHE A 241 -4.02 21.04 -17.53
N PHE A 242 -3.68 20.48 -18.66
CA PHE A 242 -2.30 20.47 -19.13
C PHE A 242 -2.19 20.61 -20.64
N GLY A 243 -1.09 21.14 -21.07
CA GLY A 243 -0.78 21.29 -22.48
C GLY A 243 0.70 21.08 -22.75
N ARG A 244 0.99 20.57 -23.94
CA ARG A 244 2.33 20.37 -24.44
C ARG A 244 2.41 20.73 -25.91
N GLY A 245 3.39 21.56 -26.25
CA GLY A 245 3.77 21.89 -27.62
C GLY A 245 5.17 21.38 -27.91
N LEU A 246 5.30 20.64 -28.99
CA LEU A 246 6.60 20.22 -29.54
C LEU A 246 6.70 20.83 -30.95
N TYR A 247 7.79 21.50 -31.22
CA TYR A 247 8.10 22.05 -32.52
C TYR A 247 9.49 21.62 -32.95
N ASP A 248 9.59 21.18 -34.17
CA ASP A 248 10.86 20.76 -34.81
C ASP A 248 10.97 21.44 -36.17
N TYR A 249 12.08 22.10 -36.40
CA TYR A 249 12.43 22.72 -37.65
C TYR A 249 13.59 21.99 -38.32
N LYS A 250 13.31 21.38 -39.48
CA LYS A 250 14.27 20.63 -40.31
C LYS A 250 15.02 19.53 -39.55
N SER A 251 14.49 19.02 -38.46
CA SER A 251 15.16 18.08 -37.56
C SER A 251 16.49 18.59 -36.98
N LEU A 252 16.68 19.90 -36.97
CA LEU A 252 17.89 20.57 -36.45
C LEU A 252 17.58 21.36 -35.16
N TYR A 253 16.44 22.05 -35.11
CA TYR A 253 16.06 22.89 -33.99
C TYR A 253 14.78 22.35 -33.36
N TYR A 254 14.83 22.13 -32.06
CA TYR A 254 13.71 21.59 -31.30
C TYR A 254 13.30 22.56 -30.21
N ALA A 255 12.00 22.80 -30.07
CA ALA A 255 11.43 23.55 -28.97
C ALA A 255 10.32 22.74 -28.29
N THR A 256 10.31 22.75 -26.97
CA THR A 256 9.26 22.10 -26.17
C THR A 256 8.71 23.11 -25.19
N PHE A 257 7.39 23.21 -25.16
CA PHE A 257 6.64 23.97 -24.16
C PHE A 257 5.68 23.05 -23.46
N THR A 258 5.60 23.13 -22.12
CA THR A 258 4.68 22.34 -21.29
C THR A 258 4.10 23.23 -20.21
N PHE A 259 2.81 23.12 -19.95
CA PHE A 259 2.18 23.72 -18.80
C PHE A 259 1.23 22.74 -18.13
N ARG A 260 1.01 22.89 -16.82
CA ARG A 260 0.04 22.14 -16.05
C ARG A 260 -0.51 23.02 -14.93
N ALA A 261 -1.82 22.97 -14.75
CA ALA A 261 -2.52 23.58 -13.63
C ALA A 261 -3.32 22.50 -12.91
N ASP A 262 -3.11 22.37 -11.60
CA ASP A 262 -3.73 21.35 -10.76
C ASP A 262 -4.53 22.03 -9.64
N GLY A 263 -5.80 21.64 -9.49
CA GLY A 263 -6.64 21.92 -8.35
C GLY A 263 -6.83 20.67 -7.52
N SER A 264 -6.77 20.78 -6.19
CA SER A 264 -6.93 19.64 -5.28
C SER A 264 -7.76 20.03 -4.05
N THR A 265 -8.62 19.12 -3.60
CA THR A 265 -9.37 19.28 -2.34
C THR A 265 -8.51 19.18 -1.10
N LYS A 266 -7.21 18.86 -1.23
CA LYS A 266 -6.25 18.88 -0.12
C LYS A 266 -5.75 20.27 0.23
N PHE A 267 -5.88 21.23 -0.68
CA PHE A 267 -5.55 22.60 -0.40
C PHE A 267 -6.73 23.31 0.26
N ALA A 268 -6.46 24.10 1.28
CA ALA A 268 -7.47 24.96 1.88
C ALA A 268 -7.99 25.94 0.82
N PRO A 269 -9.28 26.31 0.85
CA PRO A 269 -9.77 27.43 0.05
C PRO A 269 -8.97 28.66 0.43
N GLY A 270 -8.35 29.32 -0.57
CA GLY A 270 -7.63 30.57 -0.38
C GLY A 270 -8.57 31.74 -0.13
#